data_6329f414733f8ba2ce05f4af5d17cfd8
#
_entry.id   6329f414733f8ba2ce05f4af5d17cfd8
#
_cell.length_a   1.000
_cell.length_b   1.000
_cell.length_c   1.000
_cell.angle_alpha   90.00
_cell.angle_beta   90.00
_cell.angle_gamma   90.00
#
_symmetry.space_group_name_H-M   'P 1'
#
loop_
_entity.id
_entity.type
_entity.pdbx_description
1 polymer ?
#
loop_
_entity_poly.entity_id
_entity_poly.type
_entity_poly.pdbx_seq_one_letter_code
_entity_poly.pdbx_strand_id
1 'polypeptide(L)'
;LEDLMTAIKAKPNGLVSGACSAGTNTHIEMEMLAYMVDSDIKSVIFDGGSSCIAALLGNNIDVTVQTPSDAKQYIESGDLRCIAILSDQRLSNPTFKDVPTAIEQGYDLVSECYQGCGAPKGLPENVIEYYEKCFSAALQDPKVIEAINNMGFEVKYEDHTTYQERWERTTENFQTIVDTLGDRLTIS
;
A
#
# COMPACT_ATOMS: atom_id res chain seq x y z
N LEU A 1 -5.64 4.32 14.27
CA LEU A 1 -5.26 2.90 14.14
C LEU A 1 -5.52 2.14 15.44
N GLU A 2 -5.18 2.69 16.60
CA GLU A 2 -5.32 2.01 17.90
C GLU A 2 -6.75 1.49 18.17
N ASP A 3 -7.79 2.28 17.84
CA ASP A 3 -9.19 1.83 17.99
C ASP A 3 -9.50 0.62 17.11
N LEU A 4 -8.99 0.60 15.88
CA LEU A 4 -9.14 -0.54 14.98
C LEU A 4 -8.47 -1.78 15.55
N MET A 5 -7.23 -1.66 16.01
CA MET A 5 -6.46 -2.78 16.58
C MET A 5 -7.12 -3.30 17.86
N THR A 6 -7.65 -2.41 18.69
CA THR A 6 -8.43 -2.78 19.88
C THR A 6 -9.70 -3.54 19.49
N ALA A 7 -10.42 -3.11 18.46
CA ALA A 7 -11.63 -3.77 18.00
C ALA A 7 -11.35 -5.15 17.40
N ILE A 8 -10.29 -5.30 16.61
CA ILE A 8 -9.83 -6.60 16.07
C ILE A 8 -9.52 -7.56 17.21
N LYS A 9 -8.75 -7.10 18.21
CA LYS A 9 -8.38 -7.92 19.37
C LYS A 9 -9.57 -8.32 20.24
N ALA A 10 -10.52 -7.41 20.43
CA ALA A 10 -11.68 -7.66 21.27
C ALA A 10 -12.64 -8.71 20.70
N LYS A 11 -12.69 -8.84 19.37
CA LYS A 11 -13.59 -9.76 18.69
C LYS A 11 -12.92 -10.34 17.43
N PRO A 12 -12.21 -11.47 17.54
CA PRO A 12 -11.62 -12.14 16.37
C PRO A 12 -12.69 -12.42 15.30
N ASN A 13 -12.36 -12.11 14.05
CA ASN A 13 -13.30 -12.18 12.91
C ASN A 13 -14.57 -11.31 13.07
N GLY A 14 -14.56 -10.36 14.00
CA GLY A 14 -15.70 -9.47 14.26
C GLY A 14 -15.80 -8.29 13.31
N LEU A 15 -14.69 -7.93 12.68
CA LEU A 15 -14.61 -6.94 11.63
C LEU A 15 -14.32 -7.62 10.28
N VAL A 16 -14.81 -6.98 9.21
CA VAL A 16 -14.61 -7.44 7.84
C VAL A 16 -13.68 -6.48 7.12
N SER A 17 -12.56 -6.99 6.62
CA SER A 17 -11.66 -6.26 5.73
C SER A 17 -11.93 -6.58 4.26
N GLY A 18 -11.72 -5.60 3.39
CA GLY A 18 -11.72 -5.81 1.96
C GLY A 18 -10.30 -5.83 1.40
N ALA A 19 -10.00 -6.78 0.53
CA ALA A 19 -8.74 -6.84 -0.22
C ALA A 19 -8.98 -6.91 -1.72
N CYS A 20 -8.07 -6.29 -2.51
CA CYS A 20 -8.24 -6.18 -3.96
C CYS A 20 -8.04 -7.51 -4.70
N SER A 21 -7.32 -8.45 -4.09
CA SER A 21 -7.09 -9.82 -4.57
C SER A 21 -6.43 -10.63 -3.46
N ALA A 22 -6.52 -11.94 -3.54
CA ALA A 22 -5.83 -12.82 -2.59
C ALA A 22 -4.31 -12.68 -2.74
N GLY A 23 -3.58 -12.61 -1.61
CA GLY A 23 -2.13 -12.51 -1.60
C GLY A 23 -1.54 -11.18 -2.12
N THR A 24 -2.38 -10.16 -2.33
CA THR A 24 -1.90 -8.81 -2.64
C THR A 24 -1.49 -8.06 -1.37
N ASN A 25 -0.76 -6.96 -1.53
CA ASN A 25 -0.35 -6.10 -0.41
C ASN A 25 -1.55 -5.78 0.49
N THR A 26 -2.68 -5.37 -0.07
CA THR A 26 -3.88 -4.98 0.68
C THR A 26 -4.45 -6.11 1.55
N HIS A 27 -4.29 -7.38 1.12
CA HIS A 27 -4.65 -8.54 1.91
C HIS A 27 -3.62 -8.81 3.02
N ILE A 28 -2.35 -8.89 2.63
CA ILE A 28 -1.23 -9.21 3.53
C ILE A 28 -1.12 -8.18 4.67
N GLU A 29 -1.28 -6.90 4.36
CA GLU A 29 -1.20 -5.81 5.34
C GLU A 29 -2.28 -5.88 6.41
N MET A 30 -3.51 -6.22 6.03
CA MET A 30 -4.60 -6.42 7.00
C MET A 30 -4.39 -7.65 7.88
N GLU A 31 -3.93 -8.76 7.30
CA GLU A 31 -3.60 -9.96 8.06
C GLU A 31 -2.41 -9.73 9.02
N MET A 32 -1.41 -8.93 8.61
CA MET A 32 -0.31 -8.52 9.49
C MET A 32 -0.79 -7.67 10.66
N LEU A 33 -1.68 -6.71 10.43
CA LEU A 33 -2.24 -5.90 11.51
C LEU A 33 -3.00 -6.80 12.51
N ALA A 34 -3.82 -7.74 12.05
CA ALA A 34 -4.51 -8.69 12.91
C ALA A 34 -3.52 -9.59 13.69
N TYR A 35 -2.48 -10.09 13.02
CA TYR A 35 -1.42 -10.90 13.64
C TYR A 35 -0.69 -10.14 14.74
N MET A 36 -0.38 -8.85 14.55
CA MET A 36 0.30 -8.01 15.55
C MET A 36 -0.44 -7.87 16.88
N VAL A 37 -1.75 -8.10 16.89
CA VAL A 37 -2.56 -8.09 18.12
C VAL A 37 -3.02 -9.48 18.56
N ASP A 38 -2.39 -10.52 17.98
CA ASP A 38 -2.71 -11.94 18.25
C ASP A 38 -4.20 -12.23 18.08
N SER A 39 -4.75 -11.83 16.92
CA SER A 39 -6.16 -11.96 16.58
C SER A 39 -6.35 -12.25 15.09
N ASP A 40 -7.59 -12.43 14.66
CA ASP A 40 -7.98 -12.70 13.29
C ASP A 40 -8.95 -11.63 12.77
N ILE A 41 -8.91 -11.37 11.46
CA ILE A 41 -9.86 -10.52 10.75
C ILE A 41 -10.48 -11.30 9.59
N LYS A 42 -11.76 -11.07 9.33
CA LYS A 42 -12.43 -11.69 8.18
C LYS A 42 -12.09 -10.93 6.91
N SER A 43 -11.32 -11.54 6.01
CA SER A 43 -10.96 -10.94 4.73
C SER A 43 -11.94 -11.34 3.63
N VAL A 44 -12.43 -10.34 2.87
CA VAL A 44 -13.28 -10.50 1.69
C VAL A 44 -12.52 -10.01 0.48
N ILE A 45 -12.45 -10.85 -0.55
CA ILE A 45 -11.73 -10.54 -1.78
C ILE A 45 -12.65 -9.90 -2.81
N PHE A 46 -12.18 -8.82 -3.39
CA PHE A 46 -12.84 -8.06 -4.45
C PHE A 46 -12.01 -8.05 -5.73
N ASP A 47 -12.63 -7.72 -6.83
CA ASP A 47 -11.98 -7.57 -8.13
C ASP A 47 -11.48 -6.13 -8.33
N GLY A 48 -10.50 -5.72 -7.47
CA GLY A 48 -9.84 -4.43 -7.52
C GLY A 48 -10.27 -3.40 -6.46
N GLY A 49 -9.50 -2.29 -6.37
CA GLY A 49 -9.66 -1.26 -5.34
C GLY A 49 -11.01 -0.55 -5.38
N SER A 50 -11.52 -0.24 -6.56
CA SER A 50 -12.81 0.45 -6.70
C SER A 50 -13.97 -0.36 -6.13
N SER A 51 -13.94 -1.69 -6.30
CA SER A 51 -14.96 -2.59 -5.72
C SER A 51 -14.86 -2.66 -4.20
N CYS A 52 -13.64 -2.68 -3.65
CA CYS A 52 -13.40 -2.57 -2.21
C CYS A 52 -13.97 -1.28 -1.63
N ILE A 53 -13.65 -0.15 -2.26
CA ILE A 53 -14.13 1.17 -1.80
C ILE A 53 -15.66 1.25 -1.87
N ALA A 54 -16.28 0.76 -2.94
CA ALA A 54 -17.73 0.72 -3.04
C ALA A 54 -18.37 -0.13 -1.92
N ALA A 55 -17.76 -1.25 -1.57
CA ALA A 55 -18.20 -2.09 -0.48
C ALA A 55 -18.05 -1.40 0.89
N LEU A 56 -16.95 -0.65 1.10
CA LEU A 56 -16.71 0.13 2.32
C LEU A 56 -17.73 1.27 2.46
N LEU A 57 -17.97 2.03 1.41
CA LEU A 57 -18.99 3.09 1.36
C LEU A 57 -20.41 2.54 1.59
N GLY A 58 -20.67 1.31 1.12
CA GLY A 58 -21.92 0.61 1.33
C GLY A 58 -22.05 -0.10 2.68
N ASN A 59 -21.09 0.06 3.61
CA ASN A 59 -21.03 -0.64 4.90
C ASN A 59 -21.10 -2.18 4.78
N ASN A 60 -20.61 -2.75 3.67
CA ASN A 60 -20.49 -4.20 3.48
C ASN A 60 -19.17 -4.75 4.04
N ILE A 61 -18.19 -3.87 4.24
CA ILE A 61 -16.93 -4.12 4.94
C ILE A 61 -16.65 -2.95 5.90
N ASP A 62 -15.81 -3.18 6.89
CA ASP A 62 -15.52 -2.21 7.95
C ASP A 62 -14.23 -1.43 7.68
N VAL A 63 -13.28 -2.04 6.98
CA VAL A 63 -11.93 -1.49 6.75
C VAL A 63 -11.33 -2.04 5.46
N THR A 64 -10.42 -1.28 4.86
CA THR A 64 -9.59 -1.73 3.73
C THR A 64 -8.27 -0.97 3.72
N VAL A 65 -7.22 -1.58 3.18
CA VAL A 65 -5.99 -0.89 2.79
C VAL A 65 -6.08 -0.56 1.31
N GLN A 66 -5.78 0.67 0.95
CA GLN A 66 -5.88 1.15 -0.43
C GLN A 66 -4.71 2.07 -0.78
N THR A 67 -4.43 2.21 -2.07
CA THR A 67 -3.47 3.22 -2.51
C THR A 67 -4.03 4.63 -2.34
N PRO A 68 -3.16 5.64 -2.14
CA PRO A 68 -3.61 7.03 -2.06
C PRO A 68 -4.47 7.46 -3.27
N SER A 69 -4.13 6.99 -4.47
CA SER A 69 -4.87 7.31 -5.69
C SER A 69 -6.32 6.84 -5.68
N ASP A 70 -6.58 5.68 -5.09
CA ASP A 70 -7.92 5.11 -5.04
C ASP A 70 -8.80 5.78 -3.97
N ALA A 71 -8.19 6.15 -2.83
CA ALA A 71 -8.91 6.64 -1.66
C ALA A 71 -9.06 8.16 -1.59
N LYS A 72 -8.15 8.93 -2.23
CA LYS A 72 -8.01 10.38 -2.07
C LYS A 72 -9.32 11.15 -2.18
N GLN A 73 -10.08 10.95 -3.27
CA GLN A 73 -11.32 11.69 -3.52
C GLN A 73 -12.36 11.49 -2.41
N TYR A 74 -12.44 10.29 -1.84
CA TYR A 74 -13.41 9.96 -0.79
C TYR A 74 -12.98 10.47 0.59
N ILE A 75 -11.67 10.64 0.80
CA ILE A 75 -11.13 11.29 2.00
C ILE A 75 -11.34 12.80 1.93
N GLU A 76 -11.12 13.41 0.76
CA GLU A 76 -11.38 14.83 0.53
C GLU A 76 -12.86 15.20 0.62
N SER A 77 -13.78 14.32 0.18
CA SER A 77 -15.22 14.51 0.37
C SER A 77 -15.70 14.24 1.80
N GLY A 78 -14.89 13.56 2.61
CA GLY A 78 -15.25 13.16 3.97
C GLY A 78 -16.08 11.88 4.06
N ASP A 79 -16.26 11.15 2.96
CA ASP A 79 -16.97 9.87 2.90
C ASP A 79 -16.15 8.73 3.52
N LEU A 80 -14.83 8.82 3.45
CA LEU A 80 -13.88 7.89 4.07
C LEU A 80 -12.90 8.63 4.98
N ARG A 81 -12.38 7.92 5.97
CA ARG A 81 -11.35 8.42 6.87
C ARG A 81 -10.09 7.55 6.75
N CYS A 82 -8.96 8.19 6.41
CA CYS A 82 -7.65 7.56 6.52
C CYS A 82 -7.20 7.55 7.98
N ILE A 83 -6.86 6.38 8.52
CA ILE A 83 -6.48 6.21 9.93
C ILE A 83 -4.99 5.94 10.14
N ALA A 84 -4.29 5.52 9.10
CA ALA A 84 -2.85 5.31 9.14
C ALA A 84 -2.25 5.31 7.73
N ILE A 85 -0.99 5.67 7.63
CA ILE A 85 -0.13 5.50 6.45
C ILE A 85 0.83 4.35 6.72
N LEU A 86 0.93 3.40 5.79
CA LEU A 86 1.80 2.23 5.93
C LEU A 86 3.18 2.46 5.26
N SER A 87 3.79 3.60 5.49
CA SER A 87 5.16 3.89 5.06
C SER A 87 6.02 4.34 6.23
N ASP A 88 7.33 4.41 6.01
CA ASP A 88 8.30 4.85 7.01
C ASP A 88 8.17 6.34 7.36
N GLN A 89 7.52 7.13 6.50
CA GLN A 89 7.30 8.56 6.67
C GLN A 89 5.87 8.93 6.28
N ARG A 90 5.37 10.05 6.84
CA ARG A 90 4.09 10.63 6.41
C ARG A 90 4.19 11.09 4.95
N LEU A 91 3.08 11.00 4.24
CA LEU A 91 2.97 11.53 2.89
C LEU A 91 2.95 13.06 2.92
N SER A 92 3.61 13.70 1.95
CA SER A 92 3.63 15.16 1.81
C SER A 92 2.36 15.73 1.18
N ASN A 93 1.55 14.86 0.53
CA ASN A 93 0.30 15.25 -0.11
C ASN A 93 -0.65 15.90 0.90
N PRO A 94 -1.24 17.08 0.60
CA PRO A 94 -2.11 17.81 1.53
C PRO A 94 -3.26 17.00 2.13
N THR A 95 -3.82 16.04 1.39
CA THR A 95 -4.90 15.17 1.85
C THR A 95 -4.46 14.22 2.96
N PHE A 96 -3.19 13.80 2.96
CA PHE A 96 -2.67 12.75 3.84
C PHE A 96 -1.61 13.22 4.85
N LYS A 97 -1.04 14.42 4.71
CA LYS A 97 0.10 14.91 5.50
C LYS A 97 -0.09 14.89 7.02
N ASP A 98 -1.33 15.02 7.45
CA ASP A 98 -1.68 15.04 8.87
C ASP A 98 -2.05 13.64 9.41
N VAL A 99 -2.08 12.62 8.53
CA VAL A 99 -2.34 11.23 8.93
C VAL A 99 -1.04 10.61 9.45
N PRO A 100 -1.02 10.09 10.68
CA PRO A 100 0.18 9.45 11.23
C PRO A 100 0.47 8.11 10.53
N THR A 101 1.76 7.73 10.50
CA THR A 101 2.14 6.40 10.04
C THR A 101 1.75 5.32 11.06
N ALA A 102 1.76 4.05 10.63
CA ALA A 102 1.57 2.92 11.54
C ALA A 102 2.68 2.88 12.60
N ILE A 103 3.93 3.17 12.22
CA ILE A 103 5.08 3.25 13.13
C ILE A 103 4.87 4.32 14.20
N GLU A 104 4.45 5.54 13.82
CA GLU A 104 4.16 6.61 14.78
C GLU A 104 3.05 6.24 15.77
N GLN A 105 2.18 5.29 15.40
CA GLN A 105 1.12 4.76 16.25
C GLN A 105 1.51 3.47 16.99
N GLY A 106 2.79 3.07 16.94
CA GLY A 106 3.34 1.94 17.71
C GLY A 106 3.25 0.58 17.01
N TYR A 107 2.90 0.55 15.71
CA TYR A 107 2.82 -0.69 14.91
C TYR A 107 3.92 -0.70 13.85
N ASP A 108 4.86 -1.63 13.96
CA ASP A 108 6.00 -1.76 13.05
C ASP A 108 5.58 -2.45 11.74
N LEU A 109 4.79 -1.74 10.95
CA LEU A 109 4.35 -2.18 9.64
C LEU A 109 4.63 -1.09 8.60
N VAL A 110 5.52 -1.42 7.67
CA VAL A 110 5.82 -0.62 6.48
C VAL A 110 5.53 -1.46 5.25
N SER A 111 4.70 -0.92 4.39
CA SER A 111 4.37 -1.50 3.10
C SER A 111 4.27 -0.38 2.08
N GLU A 112 5.30 -0.23 1.27
CA GLU A 112 5.35 0.80 0.23
C GLU A 112 4.84 0.23 -1.11
N CYS A 113 3.93 0.96 -1.73
CA CYS A 113 3.55 0.71 -3.12
C CYS A 113 4.36 1.64 -4.03
N TYR A 114 5.24 1.07 -4.84
CA TYR A 114 6.04 1.81 -5.80
C TYR A 114 5.79 1.35 -7.23
N GLN A 115 5.95 2.25 -8.17
CA GLN A 115 5.76 2.00 -9.60
C GLN A 115 7.12 2.02 -10.31
N GLY A 116 7.34 1.10 -11.21
CA GLY A 116 8.59 1.03 -11.96
C GLY A 116 8.42 0.40 -13.35
N CYS A 117 9.44 0.59 -14.19
CA CYS A 117 9.50 -0.02 -15.50
C CYS A 117 10.48 -1.20 -15.47
N GLY A 118 9.99 -2.37 -15.85
CA GLY A 118 10.82 -3.57 -16.03
C GLY A 118 11.19 -3.79 -17.48
N ALA A 119 12.35 -4.42 -17.71
CA ALA A 119 12.83 -4.79 -19.02
C ALA A 119 13.39 -6.23 -19.02
N PRO A 120 13.48 -6.91 -20.19
CA PRO A 120 14.09 -8.21 -20.27
C PRO A 120 15.55 -8.19 -19.81
N LYS A 121 15.97 -9.27 -19.14
CA LYS A 121 17.37 -9.45 -18.72
C LYS A 121 18.32 -9.44 -19.92
N GLY A 122 19.42 -8.74 -19.78
CA GLY A 122 20.49 -8.71 -20.80
C GLY A 122 20.34 -7.60 -21.84
N LEU A 123 19.57 -6.54 -21.53
CA LEU A 123 19.63 -5.34 -22.36
C LEU A 123 21.04 -4.76 -22.39
N PRO A 124 21.49 -4.24 -23.57
CA PRO A 124 22.75 -3.50 -23.66
C PRO A 124 22.76 -2.26 -22.76
N GLU A 125 23.90 -1.98 -22.14
CA GLU A 125 24.07 -0.86 -21.19
C GLU A 125 23.62 0.49 -21.76
N ASN A 126 23.98 0.76 -23.01
CA ASN A 126 23.59 2.00 -23.68
C ASN A 126 22.07 2.14 -23.86
N VAL A 127 21.31 1.05 -23.86
CA VAL A 127 19.85 1.06 -23.92
C VAL A 127 19.30 1.38 -22.54
N ILE A 128 19.86 0.81 -21.48
CA ILE A 128 19.50 1.10 -20.08
C ILE A 128 19.73 2.59 -19.80
N GLU A 129 20.94 3.10 -20.07
CA GLU A 129 21.28 4.52 -19.91
C GLU A 129 20.35 5.46 -20.68
N TYR A 130 19.94 5.07 -21.88
CA TYR A 130 19.01 5.87 -22.67
C TYR A 130 17.65 5.99 -21.99
N TYR A 131 17.07 4.88 -21.53
CA TYR A 131 15.79 4.89 -20.81
C TYR A 131 15.87 5.61 -19.48
N GLU A 132 16.95 5.45 -18.72
CA GLU A 132 17.14 6.17 -17.47
C GLU A 132 17.16 7.69 -17.67
N LYS A 133 17.88 8.17 -18.69
CA LYS A 133 17.88 9.59 -19.05
C LYS A 133 16.47 10.07 -19.40
N CYS A 134 15.70 9.28 -20.14
CA CYS A 134 14.33 9.61 -20.51
C CYS A 134 13.41 9.69 -19.29
N PHE A 135 13.44 8.68 -18.42
CA PHE A 135 12.60 8.64 -17.21
C PHE A 135 13.00 9.72 -16.22
N SER A 136 14.31 9.89 -15.98
CA SER A 136 14.78 10.95 -15.09
C SER A 136 14.35 12.34 -15.57
N ALA A 137 14.47 12.62 -16.89
CA ALA A 137 14.01 13.87 -17.46
C ALA A 137 12.49 14.07 -17.34
N ALA A 138 11.71 13.00 -17.62
CA ALA A 138 10.25 13.05 -17.50
C ALA A 138 9.80 13.30 -16.06
N LEU A 139 10.42 12.65 -15.08
CA LEU A 139 10.09 12.81 -13.65
C LEU A 139 10.60 14.13 -13.04
N GLN A 140 11.33 14.95 -13.81
CA GLN A 140 11.69 16.33 -13.46
C GLN A 140 10.79 17.38 -14.14
N ASP A 141 9.94 16.96 -15.10
CA ASP A 141 8.99 17.87 -15.73
C ASP A 141 7.90 18.28 -14.73
N PRO A 142 7.69 19.58 -14.46
CA PRO A 142 6.69 20.06 -13.51
C PRO A 142 5.27 19.56 -13.80
N LYS A 143 4.91 19.36 -15.08
CA LYS A 143 3.58 18.87 -15.45
C LYS A 143 3.41 17.39 -15.12
N VAL A 144 4.46 16.60 -15.26
CA VAL A 144 4.46 15.19 -14.88
C VAL A 144 4.38 15.06 -13.36
N ILE A 145 5.19 15.84 -12.64
CA ILE A 145 5.17 15.89 -11.17
C ILE A 145 3.77 16.28 -10.68
N GLU A 146 3.19 17.34 -11.23
CA GLU A 146 1.85 17.78 -10.87
C GLU A 146 0.79 16.70 -11.14
N ALA A 147 0.85 16.03 -12.29
CA ALA A 147 -0.08 14.97 -12.62
C ALA A 147 0.01 13.77 -11.65
N ILE A 148 1.23 13.35 -11.27
CA ILE A 148 1.45 12.28 -10.32
C ILE A 148 0.97 12.67 -8.92
N ASN A 149 1.28 13.89 -8.47
CA ASN A 149 0.84 14.41 -7.18
C ASN A 149 -0.69 14.55 -7.09
N ASN A 150 -1.34 14.93 -8.20
CA ASN A 150 -2.80 15.01 -8.27
C ASN A 150 -3.48 13.64 -8.12
N MET A 151 -2.79 12.57 -8.53
CA MET A 151 -3.24 11.18 -8.27
C MET A 151 -2.99 10.73 -6.83
N GLY A 152 -2.29 11.52 -6.00
CA GLY A 152 -1.98 11.18 -4.61
C GLY A 152 -0.64 10.49 -4.40
N PHE A 153 0.12 10.24 -5.47
CA PHE A 153 1.48 9.68 -5.38
C PHE A 153 2.53 10.78 -5.26
N GLU A 154 3.72 10.39 -4.82
CA GLU A 154 4.90 11.25 -4.75
C GLU A 154 5.94 10.78 -5.77
N VAL A 155 6.61 11.73 -6.44
CA VAL A 155 7.68 11.41 -7.37
C VAL A 155 8.97 11.18 -6.60
N LYS A 156 9.52 9.96 -6.71
CA LYS A 156 10.84 9.60 -6.22
C LYS A 156 11.56 8.82 -7.31
N TYR A 157 12.48 9.47 -8.00
CA TYR A 157 13.29 8.79 -9.01
C TYR A 157 14.34 7.90 -8.36
N GLU A 158 14.47 6.69 -8.84
CA GLU A 158 15.54 5.75 -8.56
C GLU A 158 16.07 5.20 -9.89
N ASP A 159 17.39 5.09 -10.02
CA ASP A 159 18.03 4.42 -11.15
C ASP A 159 17.83 2.90 -11.07
N HIS A 160 18.22 2.18 -12.14
CA HIS A 160 17.99 0.73 -12.22
C HIS A 160 18.67 -0.04 -11.07
N THR A 161 19.86 0.37 -10.64
CA THR A 161 20.59 -0.30 -9.57
C THR A 161 19.90 -0.13 -8.22
N THR A 162 19.58 1.12 -7.87
CA THR A 162 18.87 1.44 -6.63
C THR A 162 17.49 0.81 -6.59
N TYR A 163 16.78 0.82 -7.72
CA TYR A 163 15.46 0.20 -7.83
C TYR A 163 15.52 -1.33 -7.70
N GLN A 164 16.54 -1.98 -8.28
CA GLN A 164 16.74 -3.43 -8.13
C GLN A 164 17.04 -3.80 -6.67
N GLU A 165 17.92 -3.07 -5.99
CA GLU A 165 18.22 -3.28 -4.57
C GLU A 165 16.96 -3.14 -3.70
N ARG A 166 16.13 -2.14 -4.00
CA ARG A 166 14.82 -1.99 -3.36
C ARG A 166 13.92 -3.19 -3.60
N TRP A 167 13.84 -3.64 -4.86
CA TRP A 167 13.03 -4.80 -5.24
C TRP A 167 13.45 -6.06 -4.47
N GLU A 168 14.75 -6.35 -4.43
CA GLU A 168 15.29 -7.52 -3.74
C GLU A 168 14.95 -7.45 -2.24
N ARG A 169 15.23 -6.33 -1.58
CA ARG A 169 14.91 -6.12 -0.16
C ARG A 169 13.40 -6.24 0.11
N THR A 170 12.58 -5.67 -0.74
CA THR A 170 11.12 -5.76 -0.59
C THR A 170 10.65 -7.21 -0.75
N THR A 171 11.21 -7.94 -1.69
CA THR A 171 10.90 -9.36 -1.90
C THR A 171 11.24 -10.20 -0.67
N GLU A 172 12.43 -10.00 -0.08
CA GLU A 172 12.84 -10.68 1.16
C GLU A 172 11.92 -10.35 2.34
N ASN A 173 11.56 -9.07 2.50
CA ASN A 173 10.64 -8.64 3.55
C ASN A 173 9.25 -9.28 3.38
N PHE A 174 8.69 -9.25 2.17
CA PHE A 174 7.41 -9.90 1.91
C PHE A 174 7.45 -11.41 2.10
N GLN A 175 8.54 -12.08 1.71
CA GLN A 175 8.69 -13.51 1.95
C GLN A 175 8.64 -13.81 3.46
N THR A 176 9.34 -13.00 4.27
CA THR A 176 9.32 -13.14 5.73
C THR A 176 7.90 -12.97 6.30
N ILE A 177 7.15 -11.99 5.78
CA ILE A 177 5.76 -11.77 6.19
C ILE A 177 4.87 -12.95 5.79
N VAL A 178 4.98 -13.43 4.56
CA VAL A 178 4.22 -14.58 4.06
C VAL A 178 4.52 -15.84 4.89
N ASP A 179 5.79 -16.09 5.18
CA ASP A 179 6.20 -17.22 6.02
C ASP A 179 5.66 -17.10 7.47
N THR A 180 5.58 -15.88 7.98
CA THR A 180 5.02 -15.60 9.31
C THR A 180 3.50 -15.81 9.37
N LEU A 181 2.79 -15.34 8.34
CA LEU A 181 1.32 -15.45 8.29
C LEU A 181 0.83 -16.86 7.95
N GLY A 182 1.60 -17.59 7.11
CA GLY A 182 1.29 -18.99 6.78
C GLY A 182 -0.14 -19.18 6.27
N ASP A 183 -0.88 -20.05 6.96
CA ASP A 183 -2.26 -20.42 6.57
C ASP A 183 -3.26 -19.26 6.63
N ARG A 184 -2.95 -18.17 7.32
CA ARG A 184 -3.82 -16.97 7.37
C ARG A 184 -4.05 -16.33 5.99
N LEU A 185 -3.14 -16.54 5.05
CA LEU A 185 -3.29 -16.07 3.68
C LEU A 185 -4.11 -16.98 2.79
N THR A 186 -4.52 -18.13 3.31
CA THR A 186 -5.38 -19.09 2.60
C THR A 186 -6.85 -18.67 2.76
N ILE A 187 -7.48 -18.30 1.64
CA ILE A 187 -8.90 -17.94 1.62
C ILE A 187 -9.70 -19.23 1.48
N SER A 188 -10.55 -19.47 2.46
CA SER A 188 -11.50 -20.59 2.49
C SER A 188 -12.82 -20.24 1.77
#